data_39d10f74c6573720a4b63e3598ad6403
#
_entry.id   39d10f74c6573720a4b63e3598ad6403
#
_cell.length_a   1.000
_cell.length_b   1.000
_cell.length_c   1.000
_cell.angle_alpha   90.00
_cell.angle_beta   90.00
_cell.angle_gamma   90.00
#
_symmetry.space_group_name_H-M   'P 1'
#
loop_
_entity.id
_entity.type
_entity.pdbx_description
1 polymer ?
#
loop_
_entity_poly.entity_id
_entity_poly.type
_entity_poly.pdbx_seq_one_letter_code
_entity_poly.pdbx_strand_id
1 'polypeptide(L)'
;MTTAYDSGIQKLWVLNVGDIKPAEYQIELFMDMAWDIHSVRKQGITKHLSHFLQREFGNQLGKRLLPLMKEHYRLAYIRKPEFMGNTREEEYHTNDYRIIKDMPWSEKYIDTRLAAYQKLEDEVETCFNKVIPERQDAYFQLVKYPLQASAEMNKKILYAQKARHGLESWSKSDAAFDSIASLTRIYNIGFHNNSKWHRMMDFQPRRLPVFEPVDHKAATSPIIKERKYIAKWNGADCTNGDYSPCEGLGYEEKAITIPKNKSVNYTFDAINTDSVEIEVHLLPCHPIEGKSIRIALSLDGQQIPASNYETYGPVSYTHLRAHETSAHL
;
A
#
# COMPACT_ATOMS: atom_id res chain seq x y z
N MET A 1 4.89 -9.39 -15.11
CA MET A 1 5.53 -9.32 -16.44
C MET A 1 6.57 -10.41 -16.60
N THR A 2 7.58 -10.54 -15.72
CA THR A 2 8.61 -11.59 -15.81
C THR A 2 8.01 -12.98 -15.84
N THR A 3 7.13 -13.31 -14.90
CA THR A 3 6.41 -14.59 -14.86
C THR A 3 5.64 -14.89 -16.15
N ALA A 4 4.94 -13.87 -16.69
CA ALA A 4 4.21 -14.02 -17.95
C ALA A 4 5.16 -14.31 -19.12
N TYR A 5 6.28 -13.58 -19.19
CA TYR A 5 7.31 -13.82 -20.20
C TYR A 5 7.89 -15.22 -20.10
N ASP A 6 8.27 -15.66 -18.91
CA ASP A 6 8.85 -16.99 -18.65
C ASP A 6 7.84 -18.10 -18.94
N SER A 7 6.53 -17.81 -18.86
CA SER A 7 5.44 -18.71 -19.24
C SER A 7 5.10 -18.68 -20.75
N GLY A 8 5.91 -18.00 -21.58
CA GLY A 8 5.77 -17.99 -23.02
C GLY A 8 4.96 -16.84 -23.61
N ILE A 9 4.48 -15.88 -22.79
CA ILE A 9 3.76 -14.69 -23.28
C ILE A 9 4.79 -13.64 -23.72
N GLN A 10 5.27 -13.74 -24.96
CA GLN A 10 6.42 -12.98 -25.45
C GLN A 10 6.14 -12.08 -26.65
N LYS A 11 4.98 -12.24 -27.31
CA LYS A 11 4.73 -11.56 -28.59
C LYS A 11 3.90 -10.28 -28.47
N LEU A 12 2.95 -10.25 -27.57
CA LEU A 12 2.05 -9.11 -27.41
C LEU A 12 1.74 -8.90 -25.94
N TRP A 13 1.99 -7.68 -25.49
CA TRP A 13 1.61 -7.24 -24.16
C TRP A 13 0.69 -6.03 -24.27
N VAL A 14 -0.36 -6.01 -23.47
CA VAL A 14 -1.31 -4.90 -23.38
C VAL A 14 -1.27 -4.35 -21.97
N LEU A 15 -1.07 -3.04 -21.85
CA LEU A 15 -1.11 -2.31 -20.60
C LEU A 15 -2.40 -1.47 -20.54
N ASN A 16 -3.26 -1.81 -19.58
CA ASN A 16 -4.40 -0.96 -19.24
C ASN A 16 -4.01 -0.10 -18.03
N VAL A 17 -3.88 1.19 -18.23
CA VAL A 17 -3.42 2.13 -17.19
C VAL A 17 -4.55 2.93 -16.54
N GLY A 18 -5.78 2.86 -17.09
CA GLY A 18 -6.84 3.78 -16.70
C GLY A 18 -6.48 5.21 -17.15
N ASP A 19 -5.68 5.91 -16.35
CA ASP A 19 -5.15 7.24 -16.64
C ASP A 19 -3.62 7.21 -16.80
N ILE A 20 -3.11 7.94 -17.82
CA ILE A 20 -1.66 8.02 -18.08
C ILE A 20 -0.94 8.75 -16.93
N LYS A 21 -1.60 9.75 -16.37
CA LYS A 21 -1.10 10.51 -15.23
C LYS A 21 -1.74 10.02 -13.93
N PRO A 22 -0.98 9.79 -12.85
CA PRO A 22 0.48 9.94 -12.69
C PRO A 22 1.28 8.63 -12.85
N ALA A 23 1.01 7.85 -13.87
CA ALA A 23 1.60 6.52 -14.08
C ALA A 23 2.84 6.50 -15.00
N GLU A 24 3.49 7.65 -15.23
CA GLU A 24 4.56 7.80 -16.23
C GLU A 24 5.72 6.82 -16.01
N TYR A 25 6.22 6.71 -14.79
CA TYR A 25 7.32 5.78 -14.50
C TYR A 25 6.90 4.31 -14.70
N GLN A 26 5.71 3.95 -14.28
CA GLN A 26 5.19 2.58 -14.39
C GLN A 26 4.98 2.20 -15.87
N ILE A 27 4.52 3.15 -16.68
CA ILE A 27 4.36 2.98 -18.13
C ILE A 27 5.74 2.81 -18.78
N GLU A 28 6.71 3.67 -18.45
CA GLU A 28 8.07 3.56 -18.98
C GLU A 28 8.69 2.19 -18.63
N LEU A 29 8.63 1.79 -17.37
CA LEU A 29 9.13 0.48 -16.96
C LEU A 29 8.48 -0.66 -17.73
N PHE A 30 7.15 -0.59 -17.96
CA PHE A 30 6.43 -1.59 -18.74
C PHE A 30 6.92 -1.63 -20.19
N MET A 31 7.08 -0.47 -20.82
CA MET A 31 7.52 -0.36 -22.23
C MET A 31 8.97 -0.81 -22.41
N ASP A 32 9.85 -0.46 -21.49
CA ASP A 32 11.25 -0.88 -21.50
C ASP A 32 11.37 -2.40 -21.30
N MET A 33 10.55 -2.98 -20.42
CA MET A 33 10.47 -4.43 -20.28
C MET A 33 9.88 -5.12 -21.54
N ALA A 34 8.92 -4.51 -22.21
CA ALA A 34 8.37 -5.03 -23.47
C ALA A 34 9.39 -4.95 -24.60
N TRP A 35 10.25 -3.95 -24.60
CA TRP A 35 11.32 -3.77 -25.57
C TRP A 35 12.48 -4.74 -25.35
N ASP A 36 13.02 -4.80 -24.12
CA ASP A 36 14.13 -5.69 -23.76
C ASP A 36 14.05 -6.11 -22.28
N ILE A 37 13.30 -7.17 -22.04
CA ILE A 37 13.12 -7.72 -20.69
C ILE A 37 14.43 -8.21 -20.05
N HIS A 38 15.36 -8.70 -20.87
CA HIS A 38 16.64 -9.24 -20.36
C HIS A 38 17.52 -8.14 -19.80
N SER A 39 17.61 -7.00 -20.50
CA SER A 39 18.35 -5.83 -20.03
C SER A 39 17.74 -5.25 -18.76
N VAL A 40 16.41 -5.10 -18.70
CA VAL A 40 15.73 -4.59 -17.51
C VAL A 40 15.90 -5.54 -16.32
N ARG A 41 15.77 -6.85 -16.52
CA ARG A 41 16.02 -7.84 -15.47
C ARG A 41 17.46 -7.79 -14.95
N LYS A 42 18.44 -7.73 -15.85
CA LYS A 42 19.87 -7.65 -15.49
C LYS A 42 20.18 -6.37 -14.72
N GLN A 43 19.57 -5.26 -15.11
CA GLN A 43 19.74 -3.96 -14.46
C GLN A 43 19.08 -3.91 -13.08
N GLY A 44 17.87 -4.47 -12.97
CA GLY A 44 17.01 -4.45 -11.80
C GLY A 44 16.19 -3.15 -11.68
N ILE A 45 15.00 -3.27 -11.07
CA ILE A 45 14.01 -2.19 -10.96
C ILE A 45 14.56 -0.98 -10.20
N THR A 46 15.32 -1.19 -9.14
CA THR A 46 15.90 -0.08 -8.35
C THR A 46 16.84 0.79 -9.20
N LYS A 47 17.67 0.17 -10.05
CA LYS A 47 18.56 0.90 -10.94
C LYS A 47 17.80 1.57 -12.08
N HIS A 48 16.76 0.93 -12.58
CA HIS A 48 15.86 1.50 -13.58
C HIS A 48 15.20 2.79 -13.05
N LEU A 49 14.58 2.73 -11.86
CA LEU A 49 14.01 3.91 -11.20
C LEU A 49 15.07 5.02 -10.96
N SER A 50 16.28 4.62 -10.55
CA SER A 50 17.39 5.56 -10.36
C SER A 50 17.74 6.30 -11.66
N HIS A 51 17.80 5.60 -12.78
CA HIS A 51 18.07 6.20 -14.09
C HIS A 51 16.96 7.15 -14.53
N PHE A 52 15.69 6.76 -14.35
CA PHE A 52 14.55 7.62 -14.59
C PHE A 52 14.68 8.95 -13.82
N LEU A 53 14.87 8.87 -12.51
CA LEU A 53 14.98 10.06 -11.66
C LEU A 53 16.20 10.92 -11.99
N GLN A 54 17.33 10.31 -12.34
CA GLN A 54 18.54 11.05 -12.72
C GLN A 54 18.40 11.72 -14.10
N ARG A 55 17.72 11.09 -15.03
CA ARG A 55 17.42 11.67 -16.35
C ARG A 55 16.53 12.91 -16.20
N GLU A 56 15.49 12.82 -15.36
CA GLU A 56 14.54 13.91 -15.18
C GLU A 56 15.11 15.08 -14.35
N PHE A 57 15.87 14.79 -13.29
CA PHE A 57 16.23 15.78 -12.27
C PHE A 57 17.75 15.97 -12.09
N GLY A 58 18.54 15.30 -12.91
CA GLY A 58 20.00 15.34 -12.80
C GLY A 58 20.55 14.36 -11.76
N ASN A 59 21.85 14.08 -11.88
CA ASN A 59 22.50 12.98 -11.15
C ASN A 59 22.39 13.10 -9.63
N GLN A 60 22.64 14.31 -9.08
CA GLN A 60 22.64 14.50 -7.62
C GLN A 60 21.23 14.40 -7.03
N LEU A 61 20.30 15.14 -7.60
CA LEU A 61 18.92 15.17 -7.10
C LEU A 61 18.22 13.81 -7.34
N GLY A 62 18.41 13.20 -8.51
CA GLY A 62 17.82 11.89 -8.81
C GLY A 62 18.27 10.79 -7.84
N LYS A 63 19.56 10.79 -7.45
CA LYS A 63 20.05 9.86 -6.41
C LYS A 63 19.42 10.11 -5.04
N ARG A 64 19.16 11.37 -4.68
CA ARG A 64 18.51 11.73 -3.43
C ARG A 64 17.01 11.34 -3.42
N LEU A 65 16.34 11.42 -4.57
CA LEU A 65 14.93 11.07 -4.72
C LEU A 65 14.68 9.55 -4.69
N LEU A 66 15.66 8.75 -5.06
CA LEU A 66 15.50 7.29 -5.13
C LEU A 66 14.97 6.66 -3.82
N PRO A 67 15.58 6.88 -2.64
CA PRO A 67 15.06 6.33 -1.40
C PRO A 67 13.66 6.86 -1.05
N LEU A 68 13.33 8.10 -1.38
CA LEU A 68 12.02 8.67 -1.13
C LEU A 68 10.93 7.99 -1.97
N MET A 69 11.18 7.79 -3.26
CA MET A 69 10.25 7.08 -4.14
C MET A 69 10.09 5.60 -3.75
N LYS A 70 11.18 4.95 -3.33
CA LYS A 70 11.09 3.59 -2.81
C LYS A 70 10.23 3.50 -1.55
N GLU A 71 10.40 4.42 -0.62
CA GLU A 71 9.59 4.47 0.60
C GLU A 71 8.12 4.79 0.30
N HIS A 72 7.87 5.71 -0.62
CA HIS A 72 6.52 5.98 -1.11
C HIS A 72 5.85 4.70 -1.67
N TYR A 73 6.53 3.98 -2.54
CA TYR A 73 6.01 2.73 -3.08
C TYR A 73 5.84 1.65 -2.01
N ARG A 74 6.74 1.57 -1.03
CA ARG A 74 6.61 0.64 0.11
C ARG A 74 5.36 0.93 0.93
N LEU A 75 5.13 2.20 1.29
CA LEU A 75 3.94 2.60 2.04
C LEU A 75 2.65 2.37 1.25
N ALA A 76 2.66 2.65 -0.05
CA ALA A 76 1.54 2.39 -0.93
C ALA A 76 1.30 0.88 -1.12
N TYR A 77 2.37 0.07 -1.14
CA TYR A 77 2.25 -1.38 -1.20
C TYR A 77 1.60 -1.96 0.05
N ILE A 78 1.96 -1.50 1.25
CA ILE A 78 1.32 -1.92 2.51
C ILE A 78 -0.18 -1.59 2.49
N ARG A 79 -0.55 -0.39 2.06
CA ARG A 79 -1.94 0.01 1.87
C ARG A 79 -2.03 1.17 0.88
N LYS A 80 -2.72 0.97 -0.22
CA LYS A 80 -2.94 2.02 -1.21
C LYS A 80 -3.81 3.14 -0.63
N PRO A 81 -3.56 4.41 -0.99
CA PRO A 81 -4.34 5.53 -0.48
C PRO A 81 -5.84 5.40 -0.75
N GLU A 82 -6.23 4.92 -1.92
CA GLU A 82 -7.61 4.72 -2.32
C GLU A 82 -8.34 3.58 -1.59
N PHE A 83 -7.59 2.74 -0.87
CA PHE A 83 -8.15 1.66 -0.04
C PHE A 83 -8.16 1.99 1.46
N MET A 84 -7.78 3.20 1.83
CA MET A 84 -7.89 3.63 3.21
C MET A 84 -9.35 3.64 3.65
N GLY A 85 -9.61 3.23 4.90
CA GLY A 85 -10.97 3.15 5.43
C GLY A 85 -11.83 2.02 4.86
N ASN A 86 -11.24 1.05 4.16
CA ASN A 86 -11.92 -0.11 3.58
C ASN A 86 -13.14 0.25 2.71
N THR A 87 -12.98 1.24 1.83
CA THR A 87 -14.12 1.82 1.11
C THR A 87 -14.26 1.34 -0.33
N ARG A 88 -13.31 0.57 -0.86
CA ARG A 88 -13.33 0.25 -2.29
C ARG A 88 -13.84 -1.14 -2.66
N GLU A 89 -13.95 -2.03 -1.70
CA GLU A 89 -14.19 -3.44 -2.01
C GLU A 89 -15.45 -3.71 -2.80
N GLU A 90 -16.36 -2.77 -2.79
CA GLU A 90 -17.73 -3.06 -3.18
C GLU A 90 -18.27 -2.05 -4.19
N GLU A 91 -17.50 -1.73 -5.21
CA GLU A 91 -18.07 -0.98 -6.35
C GLU A 91 -19.31 -1.71 -6.94
N TYR A 92 -19.44 -2.98 -6.66
CA TYR A 92 -20.49 -3.88 -7.19
C TYR A 92 -21.41 -4.48 -6.13
N HIS A 93 -21.14 -4.28 -4.85
CA HIS A 93 -21.90 -4.83 -3.76
C HIS A 93 -22.48 -3.72 -2.89
N THR A 94 -23.53 -3.97 -2.20
CA THR A 94 -24.30 -3.16 -1.26
C THR A 94 -23.76 -1.79 -0.78
N ASN A 95 -24.57 -1.01 -0.10
CA ASN A 95 -24.26 0.35 0.38
C ASN A 95 -23.10 0.45 1.39
N ASP A 96 -22.50 -0.67 1.80
CA ASP A 96 -21.44 -0.70 2.83
C ASP A 96 -20.13 -0.08 2.39
N TYR A 97 -19.81 -0.08 1.09
CA TYR A 97 -18.62 0.58 0.56
C TYR A 97 -18.61 2.11 0.77
N ARG A 98 -19.76 2.69 1.08
CA ARG A 98 -19.92 4.12 1.36
C ARG A 98 -19.57 4.49 2.79
N ILE A 99 -19.30 3.52 3.65
CA ILE A 99 -18.98 3.75 5.05
C ILE A 99 -17.46 3.66 5.22
N ILE A 100 -16.83 4.78 5.58
CA ILE A 100 -15.44 4.78 5.98
C ILE A 100 -15.32 4.09 7.33
N LYS A 101 -14.54 3.02 7.38
CA LYS A 101 -14.27 2.23 8.59
C LYS A 101 -12.87 2.55 9.12
N ASP A 102 -12.70 2.31 10.42
CA ASP A 102 -11.38 2.36 11.02
C ASP A 102 -10.46 1.29 10.42
N MET A 103 -9.21 1.66 10.21
CA MET A 103 -8.19 0.69 9.87
C MET A 103 -7.97 -0.23 11.07
N PRO A 104 -7.74 -1.54 10.87
CA PRO A 104 -7.48 -2.50 11.95
C PRO A 104 -6.07 -2.34 12.54
N TRP A 105 -5.63 -1.10 12.68
CA TRP A 105 -4.28 -0.74 13.11
C TRP A 105 -4.29 -0.19 14.53
N SER A 106 -3.25 -0.53 15.29
CA SER A 106 -3.05 0.06 16.61
C SER A 106 -2.69 1.54 16.51
N GLU A 107 -2.95 2.30 17.58
CA GLU A 107 -2.55 3.71 17.66
C GLU A 107 -1.06 3.88 17.37
N LYS A 108 -0.21 3.05 17.95
CA LYS A 108 1.23 3.08 17.70
C LYS A 108 1.61 2.87 16.23
N TYR A 109 0.92 1.95 15.55
CA TYR A 109 1.17 1.73 14.11
C TYR A 109 0.70 2.93 13.29
N ILE A 110 -0.46 3.50 13.61
CA ILE A 110 -0.98 4.71 12.97
C ILE A 110 0.03 5.85 13.10
N ASP A 111 0.55 6.10 14.31
CA ASP A 111 1.53 7.15 14.55
C ASP A 111 2.84 6.93 13.79
N THR A 112 3.31 5.68 13.74
CA THR A 112 4.49 5.33 12.95
C THR A 112 4.29 5.61 11.46
N ARG A 113 3.12 5.28 10.91
CA ARG A 113 2.78 5.52 9.51
C ARG A 113 2.63 7.00 9.19
N LEU A 114 1.97 7.77 10.06
CA LEU A 114 1.86 9.22 9.93
C LEU A 114 3.24 9.90 9.96
N ALA A 115 4.11 9.47 10.87
CA ALA A 115 5.49 9.97 10.95
C ALA A 115 6.32 9.65 9.70
N ALA A 116 6.14 8.46 9.11
CA ALA A 116 6.81 8.07 7.88
C ALA A 116 6.39 8.97 6.70
N TYR A 117 5.09 9.25 6.56
CA TYR A 117 4.60 10.17 5.53
C TYR A 117 5.07 11.60 5.77
N GLN A 118 5.04 12.09 7.02
CA GLN A 118 5.54 13.43 7.34
C GLN A 118 7.01 13.60 6.94
N LYS A 119 7.84 12.62 7.27
CA LYS A 119 9.25 12.61 6.86
C LYS A 119 9.42 12.67 5.34
N LEU A 120 8.59 11.93 4.60
CA LEU A 120 8.62 11.96 3.13
C LEU A 120 8.26 13.34 2.59
N GLU A 121 7.23 13.98 3.13
CA GLU A 121 6.82 15.34 2.70
C GLU A 121 7.91 16.36 2.95
N ASP A 122 8.53 16.34 4.14
CA ASP A 122 9.61 17.25 4.52
C ASP A 122 10.82 17.11 3.57
N GLU A 123 11.19 15.88 3.25
CA GLU A 123 12.31 15.60 2.33
C GLU A 123 11.98 15.99 0.88
N VAL A 124 10.75 15.74 0.43
CA VAL A 124 10.29 16.12 -0.91
C VAL A 124 10.27 17.65 -1.06
N GLU A 125 9.83 18.37 -0.04
CA GLU A 125 9.87 19.84 -0.02
C GLU A 125 11.31 20.36 -0.03
N THR A 126 12.18 19.77 0.79
CA THR A 126 13.61 20.09 0.81
C THR A 126 14.28 19.85 -0.56
N CYS A 127 13.86 18.81 -1.28
CA CYS A 127 14.33 18.54 -2.63
C CYS A 127 13.77 19.54 -3.64
N PHE A 128 12.52 19.92 -3.53
CA PHE A 128 11.86 20.88 -4.42
C PHE A 128 12.60 22.22 -4.48
N ASN A 129 13.05 22.70 -3.32
CA ASN A 129 13.83 23.96 -3.22
C ASN A 129 15.17 23.93 -3.98
N LYS A 130 15.60 22.77 -4.47
CA LYS A 130 16.81 22.58 -5.29
C LYS A 130 16.51 22.36 -6.77
N VAL A 131 15.23 22.31 -7.14
CA VAL A 131 14.79 22.10 -8.52
C VAL A 131 14.86 23.44 -9.26
N ILE A 132 15.52 23.45 -10.41
CA ILE A 132 15.54 24.63 -11.29
C ILE A 132 14.13 24.95 -11.79
N PRO A 133 13.79 26.23 -12.01
CA PRO A 133 12.44 26.66 -12.38
C PRO A 133 11.82 25.87 -13.54
N GLU A 134 12.61 25.58 -14.57
CA GLU A 134 12.17 24.88 -15.78
C GLU A 134 11.76 23.44 -15.54
N ARG A 135 12.15 22.86 -14.39
CA ARG A 135 11.83 21.48 -14.00
C ARG A 135 10.83 21.40 -12.84
N GLN A 136 10.38 22.51 -12.28
CA GLN A 136 9.48 22.50 -11.12
C GLN A 136 8.13 21.87 -11.43
N ASP A 137 7.54 22.13 -12.60
CA ASP A 137 6.29 21.47 -13.01
C ASP A 137 6.47 19.95 -13.16
N ALA A 138 7.57 19.51 -13.77
CA ALA A 138 7.86 18.07 -13.89
C ALA A 138 8.11 17.43 -12.52
N TYR A 139 8.84 18.09 -11.63
CA TYR A 139 9.06 17.61 -10.28
C TYR A 139 7.75 17.51 -9.49
N PHE A 140 6.91 18.53 -9.58
CA PHE A 140 5.61 18.53 -8.93
C PHE A 140 4.78 17.33 -9.39
N GLN A 141 4.68 17.10 -10.69
CA GLN A 141 3.85 16.04 -11.25
C GLN A 141 4.39 14.63 -10.98
N LEU A 142 5.71 14.43 -11.11
CA LEU A 142 6.32 13.10 -11.04
C LEU A 142 6.70 12.67 -9.62
N VAL A 143 6.91 13.62 -8.72
CA VAL A 143 7.42 13.35 -7.36
C VAL A 143 6.50 13.95 -6.29
N LYS A 144 6.33 15.28 -6.29
CA LYS A 144 5.72 15.98 -5.18
C LYS A 144 4.23 15.64 -5.04
N TYR A 145 3.46 15.75 -6.11
CA TYR A 145 2.02 15.48 -6.09
C TYR A 145 1.69 14.03 -5.70
N PRO A 146 2.24 12.97 -6.34
CA PRO A 146 1.93 11.60 -5.96
C PRO A 146 2.24 11.31 -4.49
N LEU A 147 3.33 11.84 -3.99
CA LEU A 147 3.82 11.62 -2.64
C LEU A 147 2.98 12.37 -1.60
N GLN A 148 2.78 13.68 -1.80
CA GLN A 148 1.99 14.50 -0.89
C GLN A 148 0.52 14.15 -0.91
N ALA A 149 -0.09 13.92 -2.09
CA ALA A 149 -1.49 13.51 -2.15
C ALA A 149 -1.73 12.16 -1.45
N SER A 150 -0.78 11.22 -1.57
CA SER A 150 -0.83 9.95 -0.83
C SER A 150 -0.68 10.16 0.68
N ALA A 151 0.20 11.06 1.09
CA ALA A 151 0.38 11.43 2.50
C ALA A 151 -0.90 12.05 3.08
N GLU A 152 -1.48 13.02 2.38
CA GLU A 152 -2.69 13.70 2.82
C GLU A 152 -3.91 12.76 2.83
N MET A 153 -4.03 11.81 1.90
CA MET A 153 -5.05 10.76 1.95
C MET A 153 -4.90 9.89 3.22
N ASN A 154 -3.67 9.51 3.58
CA ASN A 154 -3.42 8.79 4.83
C ASN A 154 -3.72 9.65 6.05
N LYS A 155 -3.26 10.89 6.09
CA LYS A 155 -3.53 11.85 7.18
C LYS A 155 -5.04 12.04 7.38
N LYS A 156 -5.79 12.27 6.30
CA LYS A 156 -7.24 12.44 6.34
C LYS A 156 -7.92 11.29 7.09
N ILE A 157 -7.66 10.06 6.69
CA ILE A 157 -8.32 8.88 7.27
C ILE A 157 -7.79 8.56 8.67
N LEU A 158 -6.48 8.63 8.89
CA LEU A 158 -5.88 8.23 10.16
C LEU A 158 -6.08 9.27 11.26
N TYR A 159 -6.07 10.56 10.95
CA TYR A 159 -6.45 11.60 11.92
C TYR A 159 -7.94 11.53 12.23
N ALA A 160 -8.80 11.23 11.25
CA ALA A 160 -10.21 11.00 11.52
C ALA A 160 -10.42 9.79 12.45
N GLN A 161 -9.68 8.69 12.24
CA GLN A 161 -9.72 7.55 13.15
C GLN A 161 -9.28 7.94 14.56
N LYS A 162 -8.17 8.64 14.72
CA LYS A 162 -7.72 9.13 16.03
C LYS A 162 -8.74 10.08 16.67
N ALA A 163 -9.33 11.01 15.90
CA ALA A 163 -10.34 11.94 16.38
C ALA A 163 -11.61 11.22 16.81
N ARG A 164 -12.04 10.20 16.09
CA ARG A 164 -13.17 9.35 16.41
C ARG A 164 -13.06 8.73 17.81
N HIS A 165 -11.82 8.40 18.20
CA HIS A 165 -11.48 7.84 19.51
C HIS A 165 -11.05 8.91 20.55
N GLY A 166 -11.20 10.19 20.25
CA GLY A 166 -10.87 11.29 21.17
C GLY A 166 -9.36 11.53 21.37
N LEU A 167 -8.51 11.04 20.47
CA LEU A 167 -7.05 11.15 20.57
C LEU A 167 -6.48 12.30 19.73
N GLU A 168 -7.28 12.89 18.87
CA GLU A 168 -6.85 13.96 17.98
C GLU A 168 -8.02 14.89 17.64
N SER A 169 -7.71 16.07 17.08
CA SER A 169 -8.73 16.99 16.57
C SER A 169 -9.17 16.59 15.16
N TRP A 170 -10.45 16.70 14.88
CA TRP A 170 -11.04 16.55 13.54
C TRP A 170 -10.44 17.52 12.53
N SER A 171 -10.04 18.72 12.99
CA SER A 171 -9.44 19.74 12.14
C SER A 171 -8.21 19.26 11.35
N LYS A 172 -7.46 18.27 11.85
CA LYS A 172 -6.32 17.69 11.11
C LYS A 172 -6.77 16.83 9.92
N SER A 173 -7.88 16.12 10.07
CA SER A 173 -8.48 15.36 8.96
C SER A 173 -9.04 16.32 7.89
N ASP A 174 -9.74 17.37 8.32
CA ASP A 174 -10.31 18.37 7.42
C ASP A 174 -9.20 19.13 6.67
N ALA A 175 -8.13 19.55 7.36
CA ALA A 175 -6.99 20.20 6.74
C ALA A 175 -6.30 19.32 5.70
N ALA A 176 -6.20 18.01 5.95
CA ALA A 176 -5.66 17.07 4.98
C ALA A 176 -6.54 16.96 3.72
N PHE A 177 -7.87 16.98 3.88
CA PHE A 177 -8.79 17.03 2.74
C PHE A 177 -8.60 18.30 1.91
N ASP A 178 -8.55 19.47 2.57
CA ASP A 178 -8.31 20.76 1.90
C ASP A 178 -6.95 20.80 1.18
N SER A 179 -5.94 20.16 1.77
CA SER A 179 -4.62 20.03 1.16
C SER A 179 -4.67 19.24 -0.14
N ILE A 180 -5.41 18.11 -0.20
CA ILE A 180 -5.62 17.32 -1.42
C ILE A 180 -6.26 18.19 -2.50
N ALA A 181 -7.30 18.93 -2.18
CA ALA A 181 -7.98 19.83 -3.12
C ALA A 181 -7.01 20.90 -3.66
N SER A 182 -6.18 21.47 -2.79
CA SER A 182 -5.19 22.50 -3.16
C SER A 182 -4.10 21.92 -4.05
N LEU A 183 -3.55 20.75 -3.74
CA LEU A 183 -2.56 20.04 -4.55
C LEU A 183 -3.11 19.71 -5.94
N THR A 184 -4.36 19.23 -6.00
CA THR A 184 -5.04 18.91 -7.26
C THR A 184 -5.26 20.16 -8.10
N ARG A 185 -5.60 21.28 -7.49
CA ARG A 185 -5.72 22.56 -8.19
C ARG A 185 -4.38 22.97 -8.80
N ILE A 186 -3.29 22.90 -8.02
CA ILE A 186 -1.93 23.22 -8.53
C ILE A 186 -1.57 22.31 -9.69
N TYR A 187 -1.87 21.01 -9.62
CA TYR A 187 -1.63 20.06 -10.71
C TYR A 187 -2.29 20.51 -12.01
N ASN A 188 -3.56 20.90 -11.93
CA ASN A 188 -4.37 21.25 -13.09
C ASN A 188 -3.99 22.60 -13.73
N ILE A 189 -3.50 23.57 -12.94
CA ILE A 189 -3.10 24.89 -13.47
C ILE A 189 -1.60 25.01 -13.77
N GLY A 190 -0.77 24.10 -13.22
CA GLY A 190 0.69 24.15 -13.27
C GLY A 190 1.27 25.17 -12.29
N PHE A 191 2.53 24.96 -11.89
CA PHE A 191 3.24 25.86 -10.97
C PHE A 191 3.42 27.27 -11.54
N HIS A 192 3.56 27.36 -12.86
CA HIS A 192 3.75 28.63 -13.58
C HIS A 192 2.49 29.06 -14.36
N ASN A 193 1.30 28.62 -13.94
CA ASN A 193 0.01 28.89 -14.59
C ASN A 193 0.00 28.55 -16.09
N ASN A 194 0.69 27.49 -16.49
CA ASN A 194 0.79 27.08 -17.90
C ASN A 194 -0.42 26.32 -18.40
N SER A 195 -1.33 25.91 -17.51
CA SER A 195 -2.60 25.19 -17.79
C SER A 195 -2.48 23.94 -18.68
N LYS A 196 -1.28 23.40 -18.87
CA LYS A 196 -1.02 22.26 -19.77
C LYS A 196 -1.86 21.04 -19.39
N TRP A 197 -2.11 20.84 -18.10
CA TRP A 197 -2.81 19.68 -17.54
C TRP A 197 -4.20 20.04 -17.00
N HIS A 198 -4.84 21.03 -17.61
CA HIS A 198 -6.16 21.48 -17.18
C HIS A 198 -7.17 20.32 -17.10
N ARG A 199 -7.83 20.17 -15.95
CA ARG A 199 -8.79 19.10 -15.64
C ARG A 199 -8.24 17.67 -15.75
N MET A 200 -6.94 17.48 -15.64
CA MET A 200 -6.35 16.14 -15.68
C MET A 200 -6.60 15.38 -14.37
N MET A 201 -6.55 16.06 -13.24
CA MET A 201 -6.75 15.45 -11.92
C MET A 201 -8.07 15.90 -11.29
N ASP A 202 -8.71 14.96 -10.60
CA ASP A 202 -9.88 15.19 -9.76
C ASP A 202 -9.52 14.78 -8.32
N PHE A 203 -9.85 15.65 -7.32
CA PHE A 203 -9.62 15.33 -5.92
C PHE A 203 -10.74 14.48 -5.30
N GLN A 204 -11.88 14.34 -6.00
CA GLN A 204 -13.03 13.53 -5.61
C GLN A 204 -13.48 12.60 -6.76
N PRO A 205 -12.58 11.75 -7.31
CA PRO A 205 -12.89 10.94 -8.47
C PRO A 205 -14.08 10.03 -8.18
N ARG A 206 -15.06 10.05 -9.08
CA ARG A 206 -16.31 9.28 -9.01
C ARG A 206 -17.11 9.46 -7.70
N ARG A 207 -16.81 10.47 -6.91
CA ARG A 207 -17.44 10.71 -5.59
C ARG A 207 -17.41 9.49 -4.68
N LEU A 208 -16.33 8.72 -4.71
CA LEU A 208 -16.17 7.61 -3.79
C LEU A 208 -15.91 8.14 -2.37
N PRO A 209 -16.48 7.50 -1.33
CA PRO A 209 -16.39 7.98 0.04
C PRO A 209 -14.97 8.23 0.56
N VAL A 210 -14.00 7.43 0.09
CA VAL A 210 -12.59 7.63 0.46
C VAL A 210 -12.02 8.97 0.00
N PHE A 211 -12.62 9.60 -1.01
CA PHE A 211 -12.23 10.92 -1.52
C PHE A 211 -13.09 12.07 -0.98
N GLU A 212 -14.16 11.76 -0.27
CA GLU A 212 -15.01 12.77 0.38
C GLU A 212 -14.43 13.16 1.76
N PRO A 213 -14.90 14.28 2.37
CA PRO A 213 -14.61 14.56 3.77
C PRO A 213 -15.09 13.43 4.68
N VAL A 214 -14.41 13.19 5.79
CA VAL A 214 -14.83 12.17 6.75
C VAL A 214 -15.86 12.72 7.72
N ASP A 215 -16.95 11.98 7.93
CA ASP A 215 -17.99 12.33 8.91
C ASP A 215 -17.43 12.39 10.34
N HIS A 216 -17.72 13.46 11.08
CA HIS A 216 -17.29 13.65 12.47
C HIS A 216 -18.17 12.85 13.45
N LYS A 217 -17.97 11.53 13.48
CA LYS A 217 -18.70 10.63 14.39
C LYS A 217 -17.75 9.97 15.37
N ALA A 218 -18.09 10.04 16.66
CA ALA A 218 -17.32 9.34 17.69
C ALA A 218 -17.44 7.81 17.55
N ALA A 219 -16.39 7.10 17.89
CA ALA A 219 -16.42 5.65 18.01
C ALA A 219 -17.03 5.19 19.33
N THR A 220 -17.65 4.03 19.31
CA THR A 220 -18.23 3.40 20.50
C THR A 220 -17.26 2.43 21.20
N SER A 221 -16.23 1.99 20.49
CA SER A 221 -15.20 1.06 21.01
C SER A 221 -13.84 1.77 21.16
N PRO A 222 -12.99 1.36 22.11
CA PRO A 222 -11.67 1.95 22.26
C PRO A 222 -10.74 1.54 21.12
N ILE A 223 -9.77 2.41 20.80
CA ILE A 223 -8.70 2.07 19.86
C ILE A 223 -7.72 1.09 20.51
N ILE A 224 -7.17 0.18 19.70
CA ILE A 224 -6.07 -0.69 20.12
C ILE A 224 -4.81 0.17 20.27
N LYS A 225 -4.25 0.27 21.49
CA LYS A 225 -3.07 1.11 21.76
C LYS A 225 -1.80 0.58 21.09
N GLU A 226 -1.50 -0.67 21.35
CA GLU A 226 -0.33 -1.36 20.80
C GLU A 226 -0.63 -2.86 20.73
N ARG A 227 -0.21 -3.48 19.62
CA ARG A 227 -0.20 -4.94 19.51
C ARG A 227 1.17 -5.44 19.97
N LYS A 228 1.17 -6.30 20.96
CA LYS A 228 2.37 -7.01 21.39
C LYS A 228 2.40 -8.36 20.66
N TYR A 229 3.46 -8.59 19.93
CA TYR A 229 3.67 -9.87 19.26
C TYR A 229 4.55 -10.75 20.14
N ILE A 230 4.12 -11.98 20.40
CA ILE A 230 4.94 -13.03 21.02
C ILE A 230 6.04 -13.43 20.03
N ALA A 231 5.68 -13.56 18.76
CA ALA A 231 6.60 -13.83 17.68
C ALA A 231 6.13 -13.12 16.39
N LYS A 232 7.06 -12.85 15.49
CA LYS A 232 6.80 -12.29 14.16
C LYS A 232 7.76 -12.93 13.18
N TRP A 233 7.21 -13.44 12.06
CA TRP A 233 7.99 -14.09 11.01
C TRP A 233 7.75 -13.44 9.66
N ASN A 234 8.76 -13.46 8.81
CA ASN A 234 8.58 -13.35 7.38
C ASN A 234 8.26 -14.73 6.79
N GLY A 235 7.66 -14.77 5.61
CA GLY A 235 7.27 -16.05 5.00
C GLY A 235 8.40 -17.08 4.93
N ALA A 236 9.63 -16.64 4.65
CA ALA A 236 10.80 -17.52 4.54
C ALA A 236 11.40 -17.98 5.89
N ASP A 237 10.87 -17.51 7.02
CA ASP A 237 11.33 -17.89 8.37
C ASP A 237 10.65 -19.21 8.85
N CYS A 238 9.92 -19.89 7.97
CA CYS A 238 9.31 -21.18 8.28
C CYS A 238 10.35 -22.25 8.63
N THR A 239 10.00 -23.09 9.60
CA THR A 239 10.89 -24.14 10.12
C THR A 239 10.85 -25.41 9.27
N ASN A 240 9.77 -25.65 8.56
CA ASN A 240 9.57 -26.79 7.69
C ASN A 240 8.44 -26.48 6.69
N GLY A 241 8.47 -27.13 5.53
CA GLY A 241 7.42 -27.09 4.52
C GLY A 241 7.92 -26.95 3.10
N ASP A 242 7.00 -27.06 2.16
CA ASP A 242 7.23 -26.90 0.73
C ASP A 242 6.86 -25.49 0.27
N TYR A 243 7.83 -24.72 -0.13
CA TYR A 243 7.63 -23.36 -0.63
C TYR A 243 8.68 -22.98 -1.66
N SER A 244 8.41 -21.92 -2.40
CA SER A 244 9.38 -21.21 -3.21
C SER A 244 9.42 -19.72 -2.82
N PRO A 245 10.58 -19.05 -2.91
CA PRO A 245 10.66 -17.61 -2.71
C PRO A 245 9.71 -16.88 -3.65
N CYS A 246 9.06 -15.84 -3.15
CA CYS A 246 8.26 -14.96 -3.99
C CYS A 246 9.18 -13.87 -4.55
N GLU A 247 9.56 -14.01 -5.82
CA GLU A 247 10.43 -13.06 -6.49
C GLU A 247 9.69 -11.75 -6.83
N GLY A 248 10.42 -10.64 -6.81
CA GLY A 248 9.98 -9.39 -7.43
C GLY A 248 9.20 -8.43 -6.54
N LEU A 249 9.04 -8.70 -5.26
CA LEU A 249 8.35 -7.76 -4.36
C LEU A 249 9.16 -6.51 -4.02
N GLY A 250 10.47 -6.52 -4.21
CA GLY A 250 11.33 -5.33 -4.07
C GLY A 250 11.40 -4.72 -2.67
N TYR A 251 10.77 -5.34 -1.68
CA TYR A 251 10.70 -4.92 -0.29
C TYR A 251 11.44 -5.90 0.61
N GLU A 252 11.77 -5.47 1.83
CA GLU A 252 12.50 -6.27 2.81
C GLU A 252 11.69 -7.48 3.31
N GLU A 253 10.41 -7.53 3.03
CA GLU A 253 9.53 -8.63 3.42
C GLU A 253 9.76 -9.84 2.52
N LYS A 254 10.17 -10.93 3.12
CA LYS A 254 10.43 -12.21 2.45
C LYS A 254 9.14 -13.01 2.35
N ALA A 255 8.36 -12.75 1.30
CA ALA A 255 7.19 -13.57 1.01
C ALA A 255 7.59 -14.90 0.36
N ILE A 256 6.72 -15.89 0.50
CA ILE A 256 6.88 -17.21 -0.11
C ILE A 256 5.59 -17.61 -0.82
N THR A 257 5.75 -18.47 -1.84
CA THR A 257 4.62 -19.14 -2.49
C THR A 257 4.54 -20.57 -1.98
N ILE A 258 3.38 -20.93 -1.41
CA ILE A 258 3.09 -22.29 -0.95
C ILE A 258 2.29 -22.99 -2.06
N PRO A 259 2.78 -24.11 -2.63
CA PRO A 259 2.04 -24.86 -3.65
C PRO A 259 0.72 -25.42 -3.13
N LYS A 260 -0.19 -25.74 -4.04
CA LYS A 260 -1.48 -26.34 -3.70
C LYS A 260 -1.31 -27.61 -2.87
N ASN A 261 -2.07 -27.75 -1.79
CA ASN A 261 -2.06 -28.89 -0.87
C ASN A 261 -0.71 -29.09 -0.15
N LYS A 262 0.10 -28.03 -0.05
CA LYS A 262 1.33 -28.00 0.74
C LYS A 262 1.16 -27.05 1.93
N SER A 263 2.02 -27.18 2.92
CA SER A 263 2.01 -26.38 4.13
C SER A 263 3.41 -25.95 4.53
N VAL A 264 3.49 -24.91 5.33
CA VAL A 264 4.71 -24.44 5.99
C VAL A 264 4.45 -24.32 7.48
N ASN A 265 5.47 -24.52 8.28
CA ASN A 265 5.38 -24.48 9.74
C ASN A 265 6.22 -23.33 10.29
N TYR A 266 5.69 -22.69 11.31
CA TYR A 266 6.38 -21.71 12.13
C TYR A 266 6.33 -22.18 13.59
N THR A 267 7.38 -21.93 14.34
CA THR A 267 7.48 -22.33 15.75
C THR A 267 7.58 -21.09 16.63
N PHE A 268 6.85 -21.07 17.73
CA PHE A 268 6.92 -20.02 18.74
C PHE A 268 6.61 -20.59 20.12
N ASP A 269 7.04 -19.86 21.14
CA ASP A 269 6.76 -20.22 22.53
C ASP A 269 5.65 -19.29 23.06
N ALA A 270 4.53 -19.87 23.47
CA ALA A 270 3.40 -19.17 24.07
C ALA A 270 3.40 -19.32 25.60
N ILE A 271 4.49 -18.87 26.26
CA ILE A 271 4.64 -18.97 27.72
C ILE A 271 3.75 -17.92 28.39
N ASN A 272 2.94 -18.36 29.39
CA ASN A 272 2.07 -17.49 30.18
C ASN A 272 0.99 -16.71 29.43
N THR A 273 0.39 -17.30 28.41
CA THR A 273 -0.78 -16.74 27.72
C THR A 273 -1.93 -17.73 27.68
N ASP A 274 -3.14 -17.27 28.03
CA ASP A 274 -4.36 -18.10 27.95
C ASP A 274 -4.94 -18.15 26.53
N SER A 275 -4.51 -17.23 25.65
CA SER A 275 -4.96 -17.18 24.25
C SER A 275 -3.91 -16.47 23.37
N VAL A 276 -3.85 -16.86 22.13
CA VAL A 276 -3.04 -16.19 21.09
C VAL A 276 -3.91 -15.80 19.90
N GLU A 277 -3.58 -14.66 19.31
CA GLU A 277 -4.15 -14.21 18.06
C GLU A 277 -3.10 -14.42 16.96
N ILE A 278 -3.47 -15.11 15.89
CA ILE A 278 -2.61 -15.35 14.74
C ILE A 278 -3.05 -14.41 13.61
N GLU A 279 -2.14 -13.56 13.18
CA GLU A 279 -2.35 -12.66 12.04
C GLU A 279 -1.50 -13.14 10.87
N VAL A 280 -2.13 -13.47 9.75
CA VAL A 280 -1.47 -13.94 8.53
C VAL A 280 -1.65 -12.91 7.43
N HIS A 281 -0.54 -12.38 6.93
CA HIS A 281 -0.52 -11.47 5.80
C HIS A 281 -0.37 -12.24 4.49
N LEU A 282 -1.36 -12.17 3.65
CA LEU A 282 -1.36 -12.80 2.34
C LEU A 282 -1.10 -11.75 1.27
N LEU A 283 -0.20 -12.06 0.36
CA LEU A 283 -0.06 -11.25 -0.85
C LEU A 283 -1.25 -11.45 -1.78
N PRO A 284 -1.49 -10.49 -2.70
CA PRO A 284 -2.58 -10.61 -3.66
C PRO A 284 -2.52 -11.94 -4.39
N CYS A 285 -3.55 -12.75 -4.19
CA CYS A 285 -3.73 -14.01 -4.87
C CYS A 285 -4.95 -13.87 -5.78
N HIS A 286 -4.78 -14.13 -7.07
CA HIS A 286 -5.90 -14.18 -7.99
C HIS A 286 -6.39 -15.62 -8.09
N PRO A 287 -7.59 -15.96 -7.59
CA PRO A 287 -8.15 -17.27 -7.81
C PRO A 287 -8.43 -17.48 -9.30
N ILE A 288 -8.31 -18.71 -9.74
CA ILE A 288 -8.80 -19.09 -11.06
C ILE A 288 -10.32 -18.85 -11.05
N GLU A 289 -10.86 -18.31 -12.13
CA GLU A 289 -12.27 -17.97 -12.28
C GLU A 289 -13.19 -19.10 -11.75
N GLY A 290 -14.15 -18.73 -10.91
CA GLY A 290 -15.07 -19.68 -10.26
C GLY A 290 -14.50 -20.50 -9.11
N LYS A 291 -13.26 -20.22 -8.64
CA LYS A 291 -12.66 -20.92 -7.49
C LYS A 291 -12.16 -19.91 -6.45
N SER A 292 -12.44 -20.21 -5.18
CA SER A 292 -11.87 -19.45 -4.06
C SER A 292 -10.52 -20.03 -3.62
N ILE A 293 -9.61 -19.17 -3.17
CA ILE A 293 -8.40 -19.59 -2.46
C ILE A 293 -8.83 -20.02 -1.07
N ARG A 294 -8.49 -21.26 -0.70
CA ARG A 294 -8.75 -21.79 0.62
C ARG A 294 -7.45 -21.94 1.37
N ILE A 295 -7.41 -21.39 2.57
CA ILE A 295 -6.29 -21.50 3.50
C ILE A 295 -6.82 -22.23 4.74
N ALA A 296 -6.02 -23.14 5.27
CA ALA A 296 -6.25 -23.75 6.55
C ALA A 296 -5.08 -23.43 7.48
N LEU A 297 -5.40 -23.05 8.71
CA LEU A 297 -4.44 -22.86 9.79
C LEU A 297 -4.58 -24.02 10.77
N SER A 298 -3.47 -24.45 11.32
CA SER A 298 -3.46 -25.42 12.43
C SER A 298 -2.45 -24.96 13.49
N LEU A 299 -2.77 -25.21 14.76
CA LEU A 299 -1.91 -24.95 15.90
C LEU A 299 -1.70 -26.29 16.62
N ASP A 300 -0.45 -26.66 16.85
CA ASP A 300 -0.07 -27.93 17.51
C ASP A 300 -0.77 -29.17 16.90
N GLY A 301 -0.92 -29.17 15.59
CA GLY A 301 -1.56 -30.26 14.84
C GLY A 301 -3.09 -30.22 14.82
N GLN A 302 -3.72 -29.29 15.52
CA GLN A 302 -5.17 -29.10 15.51
C GLN A 302 -5.57 -28.03 14.51
N GLN A 303 -6.50 -28.33 13.63
CA GLN A 303 -6.99 -27.36 12.66
C GLN A 303 -7.90 -26.33 13.34
N ILE A 304 -7.62 -25.06 13.10
CA ILE A 304 -8.46 -23.94 13.54
C ILE A 304 -9.70 -23.90 12.62
N PRO A 305 -10.93 -23.89 13.17
CA PRO A 305 -12.14 -23.81 12.36
C PRO A 305 -12.19 -22.52 11.52
N ALA A 306 -12.64 -22.62 10.28
CA ALA A 306 -12.76 -21.47 9.39
C ALA A 306 -13.73 -20.39 9.91
N SER A 307 -14.69 -20.75 10.78
CA SER A 307 -15.56 -19.80 11.49
C SER A 307 -14.82 -18.85 12.43
N ASN A 308 -13.59 -19.18 12.81
CA ASN A 308 -12.74 -18.36 13.68
C ASN A 308 -11.82 -17.43 12.89
N TYR A 309 -11.94 -17.41 11.55
CA TYR A 309 -11.17 -16.51 10.71
C TYR A 309 -11.97 -15.26 10.43
N GLU A 310 -11.33 -14.12 10.63
CA GLU A 310 -11.78 -12.84 10.15
C GLU A 310 -10.84 -12.36 9.04
N THR A 311 -11.40 -11.90 7.93
CA THR A 311 -10.62 -11.33 6.83
C THR A 311 -10.74 -9.82 6.86
N TYR A 312 -9.60 -9.15 6.79
CA TYR A 312 -9.53 -7.71 6.73
C TYR A 312 -8.83 -7.27 5.45
N GLY A 313 -9.46 -6.41 4.71
CA GLY A 313 -8.83 -5.75 3.58
C GLY A 313 -9.41 -6.13 2.23
N PRO A 314 -9.21 -5.26 1.23
CA PRO A 314 -9.66 -5.48 -0.14
C PRO A 314 -8.89 -6.62 -0.79
N VAL A 315 -9.42 -7.10 -1.90
CA VAL A 315 -8.94 -8.24 -2.73
C VAL A 315 -7.42 -8.30 -2.98
N SER A 316 -6.68 -7.22 -2.71
CA SER A 316 -5.23 -7.17 -2.86
C SER A 316 -4.41 -7.54 -1.62
N TYR A 317 -5.03 -7.61 -0.42
CA TYR A 317 -4.39 -8.05 0.82
C TYR A 317 -5.44 -8.67 1.72
N THR A 318 -5.38 -9.97 1.91
CA THR A 318 -6.22 -10.67 2.89
C THR A 318 -5.42 -10.85 4.15
N HIS A 319 -5.84 -10.22 5.23
CA HIS A 319 -5.38 -10.52 6.57
C HIS A 319 -6.34 -11.56 7.15
N LEU A 320 -5.82 -12.70 7.49
CA LEU A 320 -6.56 -13.71 8.26
C LEU A 320 -6.23 -13.53 9.74
N ARG A 321 -7.28 -13.43 10.54
CA ARG A 321 -7.19 -13.41 11.98
C ARG A 321 -7.86 -14.66 12.50
N ALA A 322 -7.15 -15.46 13.26
CA ALA A 322 -7.71 -16.59 13.97
C ALA A 322 -7.63 -16.33 15.47
N HIS A 323 -8.77 -16.49 16.15
CA HIS A 323 -8.83 -16.44 17.60
C HIS A 323 -8.91 -17.88 18.12
N GLU A 324 -7.90 -18.28 18.87
CA GLU A 324 -7.95 -19.48 19.68
C GLU A 324 -8.27 -19.09 21.12
N THR A 325 -9.42 -19.52 21.59
CA THR A 325 -9.78 -19.49 23.00
C THR A 325 -9.48 -20.85 23.62
N SER A 326 -8.48 -20.88 24.49
CA SER A 326 -8.02 -21.99 25.31
C SER A 326 -7.18 -23.07 24.62
N ALA A 327 -5.88 -22.97 24.75
CA ALA A 327 -5.04 -24.15 24.81
C ALA A 327 -5.30 -24.84 26.17
N HIS A 328 -6.03 -25.94 26.16
CA HIS A 328 -5.97 -26.87 27.28
C HIS A 328 -4.64 -27.61 27.17
N LEU A 329 -3.69 -27.24 28.02
CA LEU A 329 -2.55 -28.08 28.40
C LEU A 329 -3.04 -29.25 29.24
#